data_2a50200a498ee4dd2411b840d0ce8524
#
_entry.id   2a50200a498ee4dd2411b840d0ce8524
#
_cell.length_a   1.000
_cell.length_b   1.000
_cell.length_c   1.000
_cell.angle_alpha   90.00
_cell.angle_beta   90.00
_cell.angle_gamma   90.00
#
_symmetry.space_group_name_H-M   'P 1'
#
loop_
_entity.id
_entity.type
_entity.pdbx_description
1 polymer ?
#
loop_
_entity_poly.entity_id
_entity_poly.type
_entity_poly.pdbx_seq_one_letter_code
_entity_poly.pdbx_strand_id
1 'polypeptide(L)'
;MTVRALRPTDLDAPRPIYVVWETTLRCDHACAHCGSRAGPAARPDELNTEELLAVADSVIRLGAREVTLIGGEAYLRGDCYRLISHLRDGGIRVTMQTGGRGLTPDRAKKLRAAGLAAIGVSVDGPPEAHDELRASPGSHASALAAIANARAAGMVVTSNTQINRRNKDHLRETADLLKAAGVAVWRAQLTAPMGRAADEPDWILQPWMILEVIDTLAEIQRACLDDARARTLPSERAFHVRLGNNMGYYGPHEALLRTRPGSGDSHWQSCGAGKFVMGIESDGTIKGCPSLPTGPYAGGNVRDLSLEQIWAHSDVIAFTRNRDDSELWGFCKGCYYAEVCRAGCSFTAHSTLGRRGNMPFCYYRASQFRKDGLRERLIHKTRAPGDPYDFGCFELAVEPWPATPEPPERPRTRLPILHPA
;
A
#
# COMPACT_ATOMS: atom_id res chain seq x y z
N MET A 1 -11.24 -5.74 19.24
CA MET A 1 -11.64 -5.15 17.94
C MET A 1 -10.51 -4.27 17.41
N THR A 2 -10.25 -4.27 16.10
CA THR A 2 -9.27 -3.35 15.52
C THR A 2 -9.82 -1.92 15.53
N VAL A 3 -8.98 -0.92 15.75
CA VAL A 3 -9.38 0.51 15.74
C VAL A 3 -10.03 0.94 14.42
N ARG A 4 -9.72 0.24 13.30
CA ARG A 4 -10.30 0.49 11.97
C ARG A 4 -11.60 -0.27 11.69
N ALA A 5 -12.13 -1.05 12.64
CA ALA A 5 -13.41 -1.72 12.43
C ALA A 5 -14.50 -0.68 12.25
N LEU A 6 -15.31 -0.83 11.19
CA LEU A 6 -16.46 0.03 10.98
C LEU A 6 -17.47 -0.17 12.11
N ARG A 7 -17.99 0.92 12.61
CA ARG A 7 -19.09 0.98 13.58
C ARG A 7 -20.37 1.33 12.81
N PRO A 8 -21.56 0.98 13.29
CA PRO A 8 -22.80 1.40 12.66
C PRO A 8 -22.83 2.91 12.35
N THR A 9 -22.42 3.75 13.30
CA THR A 9 -22.36 5.21 13.15
C THR A 9 -21.38 5.71 12.07
N ASP A 10 -20.43 4.90 11.62
CA ASP A 10 -19.52 5.27 10.52
C ASP A 10 -20.22 5.12 9.16
N LEU A 11 -21.31 4.36 9.10
CA LEU A 11 -22.10 4.12 7.89
C LEU A 11 -23.12 5.25 7.66
N ASP A 12 -23.54 5.93 8.72
CA ASP A 12 -24.53 7.02 8.68
C ASP A 12 -23.95 8.28 8.03
N ALA A 13 -22.65 8.54 8.25
CA ALA A 13 -21.97 9.69 7.66
C ALA A 13 -20.50 9.34 7.34
N PRO A 14 -19.98 9.75 6.17
CA PRO A 14 -18.57 9.53 5.82
C PRO A 14 -17.62 10.18 6.83
N ARG A 15 -16.71 9.39 7.43
CA ARG A 15 -15.70 9.86 8.38
C ARG A 15 -14.33 9.28 8.03
N PRO A 16 -13.26 10.08 8.08
CA PRO A 16 -11.91 9.60 7.79
C PRO A 16 -11.34 8.83 8.98
N ILE A 17 -11.93 7.65 9.30
CA ILE A 17 -11.50 6.84 10.43
C ILE A 17 -10.04 6.37 10.33
N TYR A 18 -9.51 6.36 9.12
CA TYR A 18 -8.13 6.01 8.81
C TYR A 18 -7.51 7.08 7.92
N VAL A 19 -6.46 7.71 8.41
CA VAL A 19 -5.70 8.73 7.70
C VAL A 19 -4.30 8.18 7.40
N VAL A 20 -3.85 8.38 6.16
CA VAL A 20 -2.47 8.11 5.78
C VAL A 20 -1.84 9.44 5.39
N TRP A 21 -0.82 9.82 6.15
CA TRP A 21 -0.21 11.14 6.06
C TRP A 21 1.23 11.03 5.58
N GLU A 22 1.48 11.53 4.38
CA GLU A 22 2.83 11.81 3.90
C GLU A 22 3.33 13.07 4.60
N THR A 23 4.26 12.93 5.53
CA THR A 23 4.75 14.07 6.31
C THR A 23 5.91 14.78 5.64
N THR A 24 6.61 14.12 4.73
CA THR A 24 7.73 14.66 3.93
C THR A 24 8.01 13.76 2.74
N LEU A 25 8.54 14.29 1.63
CA LEU A 25 9.14 13.49 0.56
C LEU A 25 10.62 13.21 0.76
N ARG A 26 11.27 13.78 1.81
CA ARG A 26 12.66 13.46 2.12
C ARG A 26 12.78 11.98 2.47
N CYS A 27 13.73 11.29 1.81
CA CYS A 27 14.01 9.88 2.01
C CYS A 27 15.51 9.61 1.93
N ASP A 28 15.98 8.66 2.74
CA ASP A 28 17.34 8.14 2.69
C ASP A 28 17.49 6.94 1.74
N HIS A 29 16.42 6.62 0.99
CA HIS A 29 16.38 5.67 -0.11
C HIS A 29 15.98 6.35 -1.43
N ALA A 30 16.33 5.72 -2.55
CA ALA A 30 15.89 6.09 -3.90
C ALA A 30 15.27 4.90 -4.62
N CYS A 31 14.36 4.18 -3.96
CA CYS A 31 13.77 2.93 -4.43
C CYS A 31 13.28 3.02 -5.88
N ALA A 32 13.64 2.04 -6.72
CA ALA A 32 13.29 2.02 -8.13
C ALA A 32 11.77 1.82 -8.36
N HIS A 33 11.01 1.35 -7.36
CA HIS A 33 9.56 1.17 -7.40
C HIS A 33 8.79 2.17 -6.52
N CYS A 34 9.39 3.32 -6.17
CA CYS A 34 8.75 4.31 -5.30
C CYS A 34 7.64 5.08 -6.02
N GLY A 35 6.40 4.93 -5.54
CA GLY A 35 5.23 5.60 -6.13
C GLY A 35 5.21 7.12 -5.96
N SER A 36 5.82 7.65 -4.90
CA SER A 36 5.89 9.10 -4.63
C SER A 36 7.16 9.76 -5.16
N ARG A 37 8.09 9.02 -5.81
CA ARG A 37 9.40 9.52 -6.25
C ARG A 37 10.22 10.18 -5.13
N ALA A 38 9.99 9.79 -3.87
CA ALA A 38 10.71 10.31 -2.71
C ALA A 38 12.23 10.16 -2.86
N GLY A 39 12.98 11.11 -2.33
CA GLY A 39 14.43 11.19 -2.47
C GLY A 39 15.07 12.11 -1.41
N PRO A 40 16.31 12.58 -1.61
CA PRO A 40 17.04 13.36 -0.59
C PRO A 40 16.43 14.74 -0.31
N ALA A 41 15.63 15.29 -1.23
CA ALA A 41 14.97 16.57 -1.07
C ALA A 41 13.55 16.44 -0.52
N ALA A 42 13.15 17.38 0.33
CA ALA A 42 11.76 17.59 0.70
C ALA A 42 11.02 18.34 -0.44
N ARG A 43 9.68 18.37 -0.41
CA ARG A 43 8.93 19.29 -1.26
C ARG A 43 9.26 20.74 -0.86
N PRO A 44 9.30 21.69 -1.80
CA PRO A 44 9.54 23.10 -1.47
C PRO A 44 8.54 23.67 -0.46
N ASP A 45 7.27 23.28 -0.58
CA ASP A 45 6.15 23.85 0.17
C ASP A 45 5.60 22.90 1.24
N GLU A 46 6.45 22.07 1.89
CA GLU A 46 6.01 21.22 2.99
C GLU A 46 5.43 22.08 4.13
N LEU A 47 4.36 21.57 4.76
CA LEU A 47 3.77 22.20 5.95
C LEU A 47 4.83 22.41 7.02
N ASN A 48 4.91 23.60 7.61
CA ASN A 48 5.73 23.86 8.80
C ASN A 48 5.14 23.17 10.04
N THR A 49 5.80 23.27 11.19
CA THR A 49 5.38 22.55 12.40
C THR A 49 4.01 23.02 12.92
N GLU A 50 3.73 24.32 12.86
CA GLU A 50 2.46 24.89 13.33
C GLU A 50 1.30 24.45 12.41
N GLU A 51 1.49 24.53 11.10
CA GLU A 51 0.52 24.03 10.09
C GLU A 51 0.26 22.54 10.27
N LEU A 52 1.33 21.75 10.48
CA LEU A 52 1.25 20.30 10.70
C LEU A 52 0.39 19.96 11.93
N LEU A 53 0.58 20.68 13.04
CA LEU A 53 -0.19 20.47 14.27
C LEU A 53 -1.65 20.95 14.13
N ALA A 54 -1.89 22.05 13.41
CA ALA A 54 -3.25 22.51 13.13
C ALA A 54 -4.03 21.50 12.27
N VAL A 55 -3.36 20.87 11.29
CA VAL A 55 -3.95 19.75 10.53
C VAL A 55 -4.20 18.55 11.44
N ALA A 56 -3.29 18.23 12.36
CA ALA A 56 -3.48 17.13 13.33
C ALA A 56 -4.72 17.38 14.22
N ASP A 57 -4.95 18.62 14.67
CA ASP A 57 -6.15 19.00 15.41
C ASP A 57 -7.43 18.76 14.60
N SER A 58 -7.42 19.12 13.31
CA SER A 58 -8.54 18.87 12.40
C SER A 58 -8.79 17.37 12.18
N VAL A 59 -7.73 16.57 12.05
CA VAL A 59 -7.82 15.10 11.96
C VAL A 59 -8.46 14.50 13.22
N ILE A 60 -8.10 15.03 14.41
CA ILE A 60 -8.71 14.62 15.70
C ILE A 60 -10.19 15.00 15.72
N ARG A 61 -10.55 16.25 15.38
CA ARG A 61 -11.95 16.73 15.34
C ARG A 61 -12.82 15.93 14.35
N LEU A 62 -12.28 15.54 13.21
CA LEU A 62 -12.98 14.69 12.24
C LEU A 62 -13.21 13.25 12.73
N GLY A 63 -12.66 12.88 13.89
CA GLY A 63 -12.86 11.59 14.52
C GLY A 63 -12.05 10.45 13.92
N ALA A 64 -10.88 10.74 13.37
CA ALA A 64 -9.94 9.72 12.95
C ALA A 64 -9.56 8.83 14.14
N ARG A 65 -9.36 7.54 13.87
CA ARG A 65 -9.00 6.56 14.90
C ARG A 65 -7.58 6.05 14.74
N GLU A 66 -7.06 6.08 13.53
CA GLU A 66 -5.69 5.71 13.25
C GLU A 66 -5.09 6.64 12.18
N VAL A 67 -3.88 7.11 12.45
CA VAL A 67 -3.04 7.82 11.51
C VAL A 67 -1.80 6.97 11.23
N THR A 68 -1.54 6.72 9.94
CA THR A 68 -0.28 6.10 9.51
C THR A 68 0.60 7.17 8.88
N LEU A 69 1.72 7.44 9.51
CA LEU A 69 2.73 8.34 8.95
C LEU A 69 3.53 7.62 7.86
N ILE A 70 3.60 8.26 6.71
CA ILE A 70 4.38 7.83 5.56
C ILE A 70 5.18 9.02 5.03
N GLY A 71 5.76 8.85 3.87
CA GLY A 71 6.41 9.91 3.12
C GLY A 71 7.48 9.32 2.22
N GLY A 72 8.61 9.99 2.17
CA GLY A 72 9.92 9.38 2.07
C GLY A 72 10.16 8.57 3.35
N GLU A 73 10.82 9.18 4.32
CA GLU A 73 10.96 8.61 5.66
C GLU A 73 10.48 9.62 6.70
N ALA A 74 9.33 9.36 7.32
CA ALA A 74 8.67 10.30 8.23
C ALA A 74 9.54 10.73 9.40
N TYR A 75 10.40 9.85 9.93
CA TYR A 75 11.32 10.18 11.03
C TYR A 75 12.52 11.05 10.64
N LEU A 76 12.71 11.36 9.36
CA LEU A 76 13.71 12.34 8.92
C LEU A 76 13.23 13.78 9.12
N ARG A 77 11.94 13.95 9.38
CA ARG A 77 11.35 15.23 9.75
C ARG A 77 11.61 15.52 11.22
N GLY A 78 12.15 16.69 11.55
CA GLY A 78 12.59 17.02 12.92
C GLY A 78 11.47 17.07 13.96
N ASP A 79 10.27 17.45 13.55
CA ASP A 79 9.06 17.57 14.37
C ASP A 79 8.21 16.28 14.42
N CYS A 80 8.67 15.20 13.80
CA CYS A 80 7.95 13.91 13.75
C CYS A 80 7.53 13.40 15.13
N TYR A 81 8.41 13.47 16.14
CA TYR A 81 8.09 13.03 17.50
C TYR A 81 7.00 13.88 18.14
N ARG A 82 7.01 15.20 17.89
CA ARG A 82 5.99 16.15 18.37
C ARG A 82 4.63 15.84 17.75
N LEU A 83 4.60 15.56 16.44
CA LEU A 83 3.37 15.14 15.74
C LEU A 83 2.81 13.84 16.31
N ILE A 84 3.66 12.83 16.53
CA ILE A 84 3.24 11.54 17.11
C ILE A 84 2.63 11.74 18.48
N SER A 85 3.28 12.49 19.35
CA SER A 85 2.78 12.78 20.71
C SER A 85 1.45 13.53 20.68
N HIS A 86 1.33 14.55 19.83
CA HIS A 86 0.13 15.35 19.67
C HIS A 86 -1.09 14.51 19.23
N LEU A 87 -0.91 13.67 18.20
CA LEU A 87 -1.96 12.76 17.72
C LEU A 87 -2.35 11.71 18.79
N ARG A 88 -1.36 11.12 19.48
CA ARG A 88 -1.60 10.18 20.58
C ARG A 88 -2.41 10.82 21.71
N ASP A 89 -2.06 12.05 22.12
CA ASP A 89 -2.72 12.78 23.20
C ASP A 89 -4.16 13.15 22.81
N GLY A 90 -4.41 13.34 21.50
CA GLY A 90 -5.76 13.43 20.92
C GLY A 90 -6.51 12.11 20.78
N GLY A 91 -5.97 10.99 21.32
CA GLY A 91 -6.63 9.68 21.32
C GLY A 91 -6.44 8.88 20.02
N ILE A 92 -5.58 9.31 19.11
CA ILE A 92 -5.32 8.66 17.84
C ILE A 92 -4.27 7.54 18.00
N ARG A 93 -4.52 6.39 17.42
CA ARG A 93 -3.50 5.36 17.27
C ARG A 93 -2.54 5.74 16.14
N VAL A 94 -1.29 6.05 16.48
CA VAL A 94 -0.28 6.44 15.48
C VAL A 94 0.55 5.23 15.08
N THR A 95 0.71 5.04 13.77
CA THR A 95 1.56 4.01 13.17
C THR A 95 2.47 4.63 12.10
N MET A 96 3.48 3.91 11.63
CA MET A 96 4.42 4.41 10.63
C MET A 96 4.77 3.31 9.62
N GLN A 97 5.03 3.69 8.37
CA GLN A 97 5.66 2.82 7.37
C GLN A 97 7.06 3.36 7.04
N THR A 98 8.03 2.47 6.87
CA THR A 98 9.45 2.83 6.69
C THR A 98 10.21 1.81 5.83
N GLY A 99 11.25 2.26 5.13
CA GLY A 99 12.28 1.41 4.56
C GLY A 99 13.28 0.91 5.61
N GLY A 100 13.36 1.58 6.77
CA GLY A 100 14.10 1.14 7.94
C GLY A 100 15.58 1.51 8.00
N ARG A 101 16.15 2.10 6.93
CA ARG A 101 17.59 2.37 6.84
C ARG A 101 18.15 3.15 8.03
N GLY A 102 17.44 4.19 8.46
CA GLY A 102 17.84 5.04 9.56
C GLY A 102 17.22 4.69 10.92
N LEU A 103 16.51 3.55 11.06
CA LEU A 103 15.85 3.20 12.33
C LEU A 103 16.82 2.56 13.32
N THR A 104 17.66 3.40 13.93
CA THR A 104 18.59 2.99 14.99
C THR A 104 17.85 2.59 16.28
N PRO A 105 18.51 1.88 17.23
CA PRO A 105 17.93 1.56 18.55
C PRO A 105 17.44 2.80 19.30
N ASP A 106 18.21 3.89 19.28
CA ASP A 106 17.84 5.16 19.92
C ASP A 106 16.60 5.78 19.27
N ARG A 107 16.57 5.83 17.93
CA ARG A 107 15.40 6.34 17.19
C ARG A 107 14.15 5.52 17.47
N ALA A 108 14.26 4.18 17.51
CA ALA A 108 13.14 3.31 17.83
C ALA A 108 12.58 3.57 19.24
N LYS A 109 13.46 3.75 20.25
CA LYS A 109 13.08 4.11 21.61
C LYS A 109 12.37 5.48 21.65
N LYS A 110 12.90 6.50 20.96
CA LYS A 110 12.28 7.84 20.89
C LYS A 110 10.91 7.81 20.24
N LEU A 111 10.74 7.08 19.13
CA LEU A 111 9.44 6.89 18.46
C LEU A 111 8.43 6.21 19.41
N ARG A 112 8.86 5.16 20.13
CA ARG A 112 8.00 4.48 21.09
C ARG A 112 7.61 5.40 22.26
N ALA A 113 8.55 6.15 22.79
CA ALA A 113 8.30 7.12 23.87
C ALA A 113 7.34 8.23 23.44
N ALA A 114 7.43 8.70 22.18
CA ALA A 114 6.48 9.64 21.62
C ALA A 114 5.06 9.06 21.47
N GLY A 115 4.90 7.72 21.48
CA GLY A 115 3.60 7.05 21.43
C GLY A 115 3.33 6.26 20.14
N LEU A 116 4.35 6.04 19.31
CA LEU A 116 4.19 5.21 18.12
C LEU A 116 3.78 3.78 18.54
N ALA A 117 2.62 3.33 18.09
CA ALA A 117 2.02 2.06 18.51
C ALA A 117 2.53 0.87 17.69
N ALA A 118 2.78 1.07 16.40
CA ALA A 118 3.23 0.04 15.50
C ALA A 118 4.04 0.63 14.34
N ILE A 119 4.94 -0.19 13.78
CA ILE A 119 5.74 0.17 12.63
C ILE A 119 5.69 -0.95 11.59
N GLY A 120 5.53 -0.57 10.32
CA GLY A 120 5.63 -1.47 9.19
C GLY A 120 6.96 -1.24 8.48
N VAL A 121 7.80 -2.27 8.46
CA VAL A 121 9.08 -2.22 7.75
C VAL A 121 8.92 -2.90 6.40
N SER A 122 9.37 -2.24 5.34
CA SER A 122 9.29 -2.77 4.00
C SER A 122 10.40 -3.81 3.77
N VAL A 123 10.02 -5.02 3.35
CA VAL A 123 10.92 -6.09 2.92
C VAL A 123 10.36 -6.68 1.63
N ASP A 124 11.09 -6.56 0.52
CA ASP A 124 10.59 -6.89 -0.82
C ASP A 124 11.14 -8.20 -1.39
N GLY A 125 11.84 -8.99 -0.57
CA GLY A 125 12.42 -10.27 -1.00
C GLY A 125 13.69 -10.61 -0.24
N PRO A 126 14.45 -11.64 -0.70
CA PRO A 126 15.79 -11.93 -0.23
C PRO A 126 16.76 -10.77 -0.56
N PRO A 127 18.01 -10.79 -0.02
CA PRO A 127 18.93 -9.65 -0.09
C PRO A 127 19.08 -9.05 -1.49
N GLU A 128 19.31 -9.86 -2.51
CA GLU A 128 19.59 -9.38 -3.88
C GLU A 128 18.35 -8.69 -4.47
N ALA A 129 17.19 -9.32 -4.38
CA ALA A 129 15.94 -8.75 -4.92
C ALA A 129 15.51 -7.50 -4.16
N HIS A 130 15.65 -7.50 -2.83
CA HIS A 130 15.34 -6.34 -2.01
C HIS A 130 16.24 -5.15 -2.33
N ASP A 131 17.56 -5.37 -2.34
CA ASP A 131 18.56 -4.31 -2.56
C ASP A 131 18.44 -3.71 -3.97
N GLU A 132 18.13 -4.55 -4.98
CA GLU A 132 17.82 -4.08 -6.34
C GLU A 132 16.60 -3.17 -6.35
N LEU A 133 15.47 -3.63 -5.80
CA LEU A 133 14.21 -2.87 -5.76
C LEU A 133 14.34 -1.56 -4.97
N ARG A 134 15.12 -1.57 -3.88
CA ARG A 134 15.41 -0.39 -3.06
C ARG A 134 16.48 0.51 -3.65
N ALA A 135 17.17 0.08 -4.71
CA ALA A 135 18.31 0.78 -5.32
C ALA A 135 19.37 1.19 -4.26
N SER A 136 19.62 0.30 -3.29
CA SER A 136 20.45 0.59 -2.12
C SER A 136 21.09 -0.70 -1.58
N PRO A 137 22.36 -0.98 -1.92
CA PRO A 137 23.07 -2.14 -1.37
C PRO A 137 23.07 -2.14 0.17
N GLY A 138 22.79 -3.30 0.76
CA GLY A 138 22.70 -3.48 2.22
C GLY A 138 21.38 -2.99 2.84
N SER A 139 20.41 -2.56 2.03
CA SER A 139 19.10 -2.13 2.54
C SER A 139 18.30 -3.27 3.16
N HIS A 140 18.46 -4.51 2.68
CA HIS A 140 17.86 -5.69 3.29
C HIS A 140 18.35 -5.90 4.73
N ALA A 141 19.66 -5.86 4.96
CA ALA A 141 20.22 -5.98 6.31
C ALA A 141 19.75 -4.85 7.23
N SER A 142 19.67 -3.62 6.71
CA SER A 142 19.13 -2.46 7.43
C SER A 142 17.66 -2.63 7.81
N ALA A 143 16.83 -3.18 6.92
CA ALA A 143 15.41 -3.46 7.17
C ALA A 143 15.25 -4.52 8.29
N LEU A 144 16.03 -5.61 8.26
CA LEU A 144 16.00 -6.61 9.33
C LEU A 144 16.48 -6.04 10.67
N ALA A 145 17.53 -5.22 10.67
CA ALA A 145 17.98 -4.51 11.88
C ALA A 145 16.89 -3.56 12.41
N ALA A 146 16.18 -2.86 11.53
CA ALA A 146 15.05 -2.01 11.89
C ALA A 146 13.92 -2.78 12.56
N ILE A 147 13.57 -3.98 12.05
CA ILE A 147 12.60 -4.87 12.68
C ILE A 147 13.04 -5.25 14.09
N ALA A 148 14.30 -5.65 14.27
CA ALA A 148 14.85 -6.01 15.58
C ALA A 148 14.84 -4.81 16.56
N ASN A 149 15.25 -3.63 16.11
CA ASN A 149 15.27 -2.41 16.92
C ASN A 149 13.86 -1.98 17.36
N ALA A 150 12.88 -2.05 16.46
CA ALA A 150 11.50 -1.71 16.76
C ALA A 150 10.87 -2.70 17.77
N ARG A 151 11.13 -3.99 17.61
CA ARG A 151 10.68 -5.03 18.56
C ARG A 151 11.31 -4.83 19.94
N ALA A 152 12.62 -4.57 20.00
CA ALA A 152 13.34 -4.30 21.25
C ALA A 152 12.80 -3.04 21.96
N ALA A 153 12.29 -2.06 21.21
CA ALA A 153 11.61 -0.88 21.77
C ALA A 153 10.16 -1.15 22.21
N GLY A 154 9.62 -2.37 22.05
CA GLY A 154 8.26 -2.74 22.45
C GLY A 154 7.17 -2.29 21.47
N MET A 155 7.51 -2.04 20.22
CA MET A 155 6.51 -1.76 19.16
C MET A 155 5.99 -3.04 18.52
N VAL A 156 4.74 -3.01 18.06
CA VAL A 156 4.21 -4.04 17.16
C VAL A 156 4.86 -3.83 15.79
N VAL A 157 5.48 -4.89 15.24
CA VAL A 157 6.13 -4.82 13.94
C VAL A 157 5.34 -5.60 12.90
N THR A 158 5.06 -4.95 11.78
CA THR A 158 4.50 -5.53 10.57
C THR A 158 5.49 -5.37 9.42
N SER A 159 5.28 -6.08 8.32
CA SER A 159 6.05 -5.86 7.11
C SER A 159 5.14 -5.64 5.91
N ASN A 160 5.64 -4.91 4.90
CA ASN A 160 5.00 -4.74 3.61
C ASN A 160 5.96 -5.18 2.50
N THR A 161 5.40 -5.85 1.50
CA THR A 161 6.10 -6.21 0.27
C THR A 161 5.29 -5.68 -0.91
N GLN A 162 5.95 -4.96 -1.82
CA GLN A 162 5.38 -4.59 -3.11
C GLN A 162 5.75 -5.67 -4.14
N ILE A 163 4.78 -6.53 -4.47
CA ILE A 163 4.97 -7.66 -5.38
C ILE A 163 4.99 -7.16 -6.82
N ASN A 164 6.00 -7.60 -7.56
CA ASN A 164 6.20 -7.33 -8.97
C ASN A 164 6.91 -8.53 -9.64
N ARG A 165 7.27 -8.43 -10.92
CA ARG A 165 7.91 -9.53 -11.66
C ARG A 165 9.32 -9.88 -11.16
N ARG A 166 9.97 -9.01 -10.40
CA ARG A 166 11.32 -9.21 -9.86
C ARG A 166 11.33 -10.05 -8.58
N ASN A 167 10.21 -10.08 -7.83
CA ASN A 167 10.16 -10.75 -6.53
C ASN A 167 8.99 -11.73 -6.33
N LYS A 168 8.09 -11.88 -7.30
CA LYS A 168 6.94 -12.80 -7.19
C LYS A 168 7.35 -14.25 -6.89
N ASP A 169 8.50 -14.69 -7.38
CA ASP A 169 9.01 -16.05 -7.22
C ASP A 169 9.66 -16.28 -5.84
N HIS A 170 9.93 -15.20 -5.07
CA HIS A 170 10.57 -15.24 -3.76
C HIS A 170 9.59 -15.12 -2.57
N LEU A 171 8.27 -15.24 -2.79
CA LEU A 171 7.28 -14.99 -1.74
C LEU A 171 7.40 -15.96 -0.55
N ARG A 172 7.74 -17.23 -0.79
CA ARG A 172 7.92 -18.23 0.28
C ARG A 172 9.14 -17.90 1.13
N GLU A 173 10.26 -17.64 0.49
CA GLU A 173 11.49 -17.24 1.15
C GLU A 173 11.31 -15.94 1.95
N THR A 174 10.61 -14.96 1.37
CA THR A 174 10.26 -13.72 2.06
C THR A 174 9.42 -13.97 3.32
N ALA A 175 8.44 -14.87 3.25
CA ALA A 175 7.63 -15.24 4.41
C ALA A 175 8.48 -15.88 5.52
N ASP A 176 9.42 -16.76 5.17
CA ASP A 176 10.30 -17.43 6.13
C ASP A 176 11.27 -16.43 6.81
N LEU A 177 11.85 -15.51 6.04
CA LEU A 177 12.66 -14.41 6.56
C LEU A 177 11.87 -13.55 7.56
N LEU A 178 10.65 -13.15 7.22
CA LEU A 178 9.80 -12.33 8.08
C LEU A 178 9.35 -13.06 9.35
N LYS A 179 9.02 -14.33 9.26
CA LYS A 179 8.71 -15.18 10.44
C LYS A 179 9.91 -15.26 11.37
N ALA A 180 11.10 -15.55 10.83
CA ALA A 180 12.34 -15.61 11.60
C ALA A 180 12.67 -14.27 12.27
N ALA A 181 12.43 -13.14 11.60
CA ALA A 181 12.58 -11.80 12.17
C ALA A 181 11.51 -11.45 13.22
N GLY A 182 10.49 -12.28 13.40
CA GLY A 182 9.41 -12.10 14.39
C GLY A 182 8.40 -11.02 14.01
N VAL A 183 8.15 -10.84 12.72
CA VAL A 183 7.06 -10.01 12.21
C VAL A 183 5.73 -10.69 12.52
N ALA A 184 4.73 -9.92 12.95
CA ALA A 184 3.41 -10.46 13.28
C ALA A 184 2.48 -10.55 12.04
N VAL A 185 2.54 -9.55 11.17
CA VAL A 185 1.67 -9.45 9.99
C VAL A 185 2.49 -9.04 8.78
N TRP A 186 2.38 -9.80 7.72
CA TRP A 186 2.94 -9.49 6.42
C TRP A 186 1.84 -8.99 5.47
N ARG A 187 1.95 -7.76 5.02
CA ARG A 187 1.06 -7.19 4.01
C ARG A 187 1.69 -7.37 2.62
N ALA A 188 1.07 -8.19 1.80
CA ALA A 188 1.40 -8.35 0.39
C ALA A 188 0.54 -7.41 -0.45
N GLN A 189 1.15 -6.57 -1.28
CA GLN A 189 0.46 -5.63 -2.17
C GLN A 189 1.18 -5.56 -3.52
N LEU A 190 0.48 -5.15 -4.57
CA LEU A 190 1.09 -4.99 -5.88
C LEU A 190 1.93 -3.73 -5.97
N THR A 191 3.04 -3.81 -6.70
CA THR A 191 3.67 -2.65 -7.30
C THR A 191 2.75 -2.11 -8.40
N ALA A 192 2.13 -0.96 -8.17
CA ALA A 192 1.34 -0.28 -9.19
C ALA A 192 2.27 0.59 -10.06
N PRO A 193 1.96 0.80 -11.35
CA PRO A 193 2.77 1.61 -12.26
C PRO A 193 2.60 3.11 -11.96
N MET A 194 3.19 3.56 -10.85
CA MET A 194 3.17 4.92 -10.36
C MET A 194 4.55 5.35 -9.89
N GLY A 195 4.89 6.62 -10.08
CA GLY A 195 6.19 7.17 -9.75
C GLY A 195 7.31 6.41 -10.49
N ARG A 196 8.41 6.12 -9.80
CA ARG A 196 9.53 5.37 -10.41
C ARG A 196 9.15 3.94 -10.86
N ALA A 197 8.12 3.32 -10.27
CA ALA A 197 7.64 2.04 -10.78
C ALA A 197 7.04 2.15 -12.19
N ALA A 198 6.54 3.32 -12.59
CA ALA A 198 6.06 3.56 -13.96
C ALA A 198 7.21 3.71 -14.98
N ASP A 199 8.43 3.99 -14.52
CA ASP A 199 9.62 4.05 -15.37
C ASP A 199 10.14 2.64 -15.75
N GLU A 200 9.66 1.61 -15.03
CA GLU A 200 10.05 0.20 -15.19
C GLU A 200 8.81 -0.66 -15.55
N PRO A 201 8.20 -0.44 -16.72
CA PRO A 201 6.95 -1.13 -17.10
C PRO A 201 7.08 -2.65 -17.16
N ASP A 202 8.28 -3.17 -17.42
CA ASP A 202 8.57 -4.61 -17.44
C ASP A 202 8.54 -5.25 -16.04
N TRP A 203 8.59 -4.46 -14.97
CA TRP A 203 8.47 -4.96 -13.60
C TRP A 203 7.03 -5.18 -13.16
N ILE A 204 6.09 -4.51 -13.82
CA ILE A 204 4.67 -4.61 -13.47
C ILE A 204 4.17 -6.02 -13.80
N LEU A 205 3.46 -6.64 -12.86
CA LEU A 205 2.83 -7.94 -13.10
C LEU A 205 1.87 -7.87 -14.29
N GLN A 206 1.78 -8.96 -15.02
CA GLN A 206 0.70 -9.13 -15.98
C GLN A 206 -0.57 -9.62 -15.25
N PRO A 207 -1.78 -9.31 -15.76
CA PRO A 207 -3.04 -9.65 -15.08
C PRO A 207 -3.19 -11.12 -14.69
N TRP A 208 -2.75 -12.05 -15.54
CA TRP A 208 -2.84 -13.49 -15.26
C TRP A 208 -1.93 -13.97 -14.14
N MET A 209 -0.81 -13.28 -13.88
CA MET A 209 0.15 -13.66 -12.83
C MET A 209 -0.44 -13.54 -11.43
N ILE A 210 -1.57 -12.83 -11.29
CA ILE A 210 -2.27 -12.71 -10.02
C ILE A 210 -2.78 -14.07 -9.50
N LEU A 211 -3.05 -15.03 -10.38
CA LEU A 211 -3.48 -16.37 -10.00
C LEU A 211 -2.40 -17.06 -9.17
N GLU A 212 -1.19 -17.17 -9.72
CA GLU A 212 -0.04 -17.78 -9.04
C GLU A 212 0.32 -17.06 -7.74
N VAL A 213 0.35 -15.73 -7.77
CA VAL A 213 0.67 -14.90 -6.59
C VAL A 213 -0.32 -15.16 -5.45
N ILE A 214 -1.62 -15.15 -5.74
CA ILE A 214 -2.66 -15.36 -4.71
C ILE A 214 -2.65 -16.80 -4.21
N ASP A 215 -2.47 -17.78 -5.09
CA ASP A 215 -2.40 -19.20 -4.73
C ASP A 215 -1.20 -19.43 -3.79
N THR A 216 -0.02 -18.90 -4.13
CA THR A 216 1.19 -18.98 -3.29
C THR A 216 0.98 -18.31 -1.92
N LEU A 217 0.39 -17.12 -1.86
CA LEU A 217 0.10 -16.45 -0.58
C LEU A 217 -0.89 -17.23 0.26
N ALA A 218 -1.86 -17.89 -0.35
CA ALA A 218 -2.84 -18.73 0.34
C ALA A 218 -2.20 -20.00 0.92
N GLU A 219 -1.28 -20.63 0.20
CA GLU A 219 -0.54 -21.79 0.70
C GLU A 219 0.36 -21.41 1.88
N ILE A 220 1.07 -20.26 1.79
CA ILE A 220 1.86 -19.72 2.91
C ILE A 220 0.97 -19.49 4.12
N GLN A 221 -0.21 -18.86 3.95
CA GLN A 221 -1.12 -18.57 5.06
C GLN A 221 -1.66 -19.85 5.71
N ARG A 222 -2.03 -20.88 4.91
CA ARG A 222 -2.46 -22.17 5.45
C ARG A 222 -1.36 -22.81 6.29
N ALA A 223 -0.14 -22.91 5.75
CA ALA A 223 1.00 -23.47 6.46
C ALA A 223 1.29 -22.75 7.78
N CYS A 224 1.15 -21.42 7.83
CA CYS A 224 1.34 -20.65 9.06
C CYS A 224 0.23 -20.93 10.11
N LEU A 225 -1.02 -21.11 9.67
CA LEU A 225 -2.12 -21.45 10.57
C LEU A 225 -1.99 -22.89 11.10
N ASP A 226 -1.54 -23.84 10.27
CA ASP A 226 -1.32 -25.22 10.65
C ASP A 226 -0.14 -25.34 11.63
N ASP A 227 0.96 -24.61 11.43
CA ASP A 227 2.06 -24.53 12.38
C ASP A 227 1.60 -23.96 13.74
N ALA A 228 0.80 -22.90 13.73
CA ALA A 228 0.25 -22.33 14.97
C ALA A 228 -0.64 -23.34 15.72
N ARG A 229 -1.49 -24.07 14.99
CA ARG A 229 -2.33 -25.16 15.58
C ARG A 229 -1.47 -26.28 16.18
N ALA A 230 -0.45 -26.74 15.45
CA ALA A 230 0.47 -27.77 15.93
C ALA A 230 1.21 -27.36 17.20
N ARG A 231 1.50 -26.07 17.37
CA ARG A 231 2.11 -25.51 18.59
C ARG A 231 1.10 -25.11 19.67
N THR A 232 -0.16 -25.40 19.49
CA THR A 232 -1.26 -25.01 20.42
C THR A 232 -1.27 -23.48 20.68
N LEU A 233 -0.89 -22.69 19.68
CA LEU A 233 -0.92 -21.23 19.77
C LEU A 233 -2.30 -20.71 19.31
N PRO A 234 -2.84 -19.66 19.96
CA PRO A 234 -3.99 -18.95 19.44
C PRO A 234 -3.74 -18.44 18.02
N SER A 235 -4.76 -18.50 17.17
CA SER A 235 -4.64 -18.05 15.76
C SER A 235 -4.17 -16.61 15.64
N GLU A 236 -4.47 -15.76 16.64
CA GLU A 236 -4.02 -14.35 16.70
C GLU A 236 -2.50 -14.20 16.87
N ARG A 237 -1.82 -15.25 17.34
CA ARG A 237 -0.36 -15.30 17.49
C ARG A 237 0.36 -15.94 16.30
N ALA A 238 -0.38 -16.51 15.34
CA ALA A 238 0.21 -16.97 14.10
C ALA A 238 0.78 -15.80 13.29
N PHE A 239 1.73 -16.08 12.42
CA PHE A 239 2.13 -15.16 11.39
C PHE A 239 0.98 -15.03 10.36
N HIS A 240 0.57 -13.80 10.04
CA HIS A 240 -0.55 -13.56 9.16
C HIS A 240 -0.13 -12.90 7.85
N VAL A 241 -0.49 -13.52 6.74
CA VAL A 241 -0.46 -12.90 5.42
C VAL A 241 -1.73 -12.08 5.22
N ARG A 242 -1.58 -10.85 4.77
CA ARG A 242 -2.68 -9.92 4.48
C ARG A 242 -2.57 -9.38 3.08
N LEU A 243 -3.63 -9.52 2.31
CA LEU A 243 -3.68 -8.85 1.01
C LEU A 243 -3.82 -7.34 1.19
N GLY A 244 -3.04 -6.60 0.40
CA GLY A 244 -3.31 -5.20 0.13
C GLY A 244 -4.66 -5.02 -0.56
N ASN A 245 -5.22 -3.83 -0.47
CA ASN A 245 -6.50 -3.51 -1.12
C ASN A 245 -6.39 -3.44 -2.65
N ASN A 246 -5.19 -3.50 -3.18
CA ASN A 246 -4.88 -3.25 -4.58
C ASN A 246 -4.69 -4.52 -5.42
N MET A 247 -5.04 -5.70 -4.90
CA MET A 247 -4.84 -6.96 -5.60
C MET A 247 -5.86 -8.04 -5.21
N GLY A 248 -6.14 -8.95 -6.13
CA GLY A 248 -6.87 -10.20 -5.95
C GLY A 248 -8.24 -10.02 -5.32
N TYR A 249 -9.30 -10.40 -6.03
CA TYR A 249 -10.66 -10.24 -5.55
C TYR A 249 -11.48 -11.47 -5.93
N TYR A 250 -12.34 -11.93 -5.01
CA TYR A 250 -13.35 -12.98 -5.22
C TYR A 250 -12.79 -14.28 -5.81
N GLY A 251 -11.60 -14.67 -5.38
CA GLY A 251 -11.05 -15.98 -5.66
C GLY A 251 -11.38 -17.00 -4.56
N PRO A 252 -10.97 -18.26 -4.71
CA PRO A 252 -11.24 -19.33 -3.74
C PRO A 252 -10.53 -19.10 -2.40
N HIS A 253 -9.60 -18.17 -2.32
CA HIS A 253 -8.80 -17.84 -1.15
C HIS A 253 -9.18 -16.51 -0.51
N GLU A 254 -10.26 -15.86 -0.97
CA GLU A 254 -10.67 -14.52 -0.52
C GLU A 254 -10.87 -14.48 0.99
N ALA A 255 -11.68 -15.38 1.55
CA ALA A 255 -11.91 -15.45 2.98
C ALA A 255 -10.62 -15.70 3.77
N LEU A 256 -9.80 -16.68 3.37
CA LEU A 256 -8.54 -17.01 4.03
C LEU A 256 -7.59 -15.81 4.15
N LEU A 257 -7.45 -15.03 3.08
CA LEU A 257 -6.46 -13.95 2.98
C LEU A 257 -6.98 -12.58 3.44
N ARG A 258 -8.31 -12.39 3.56
CA ARG A 258 -8.91 -11.12 4.01
C ARG A 258 -9.50 -11.17 5.41
N THR A 259 -9.88 -12.34 5.90
CA THR A 259 -10.41 -12.50 7.26
C THR A 259 -9.33 -12.15 8.30
N ARG A 260 -9.70 -11.37 9.29
CA ARG A 260 -8.82 -11.05 10.42
C ARG A 260 -9.00 -12.07 11.52
N PRO A 261 -7.95 -12.42 12.29
CA PRO A 261 -8.10 -13.27 13.46
C PRO A 261 -9.19 -12.74 14.39
N GLY A 262 -10.07 -13.64 14.85
CA GLY A 262 -11.17 -13.29 15.76
C GLY A 262 -12.31 -12.49 15.12
N SER A 263 -12.37 -12.38 13.78
CA SER A 263 -13.51 -11.83 13.05
C SER A 263 -14.19 -12.92 12.21
N GLY A 264 -15.45 -12.72 11.85
CA GLY A 264 -16.12 -13.55 10.85
C GLY A 264 -15.48 -13.40 9.46
N ASP A 265 -15.83 -14.29 8.54
CA ASP A 265 -15.32 -14.30 7.18
C ASP A 265 -15.49 -12.93 6.51
N SER A 266 -14.43 -12.51 5.84
CA SER A 266 -14.36 -11.20 5.20
C SER A 266 -14.02 -11.35 3.72
N HIS A 267 -14.57 -10.46 2.93
CA HIS A 267 -14.30 -10.33 1.50
C HIS A 267 -14.18 -8.85 1.12
N TRP A 268 -13.70 -8.59 -0.06
CA TRP A 268 -13.65 -7.23 -0.59
C TRP A 268 -15.07 -6.69 -0.84
N GLN A 269 -15.33 -5.48 -0.38
CA GLN A 269 -16.64 -4.84 -0.58
C GLN A 269 -16.57 -3.67 -1.55
N SER A 270 -15.68 -2.72 -1.34
CA SER A 270 -15.48 -1.57 -2.24
C SER A 270 -14.31 -0.72 -1.76
N CYS A 271 -13.93 0.27 -2.59
CA CYS A 271 -12.93 1.25 -2.24
C CYS A 271 -13.45 2.22 -1.17
N GLY A 272 -12.72 2.38 -0.07
CA GLY A 272 -13.07 3.30 1.03
C GLY A 272 -12.48 4.71 0.91
N ALA A 273 -11.82 5.02 -0.22
CA ALA A 273 -11.22 6.34 -0.45
C ALA A 273 -12.26 7.45 -0.36
N GLY A 274 -11.99 8.52 0.43
CA GLY A 274 -12.92 9.63 0.59
C GLY A 274 -14.21 9.32 1.39
N LYS A 275 -14.41 8.04 1.78
CA LYS A 275 -15.53 7.63 2.64
C LYS A 275 -15.07 7.28 4.05
N PHE A 276 -14.02 6.48 4.18
CA PHE A 276 -13.43 6.02 5.45
C PHE A 276 -11.93 6.25 5.51
N VAL A 277 -11.30 6.58 4.39
CA VAL A 277 -9.86 6.78 4.23
C VAL A 277 -9.62 8.17 3.68
N MET A 278 -8.63 8.85 4.23
CA MET A 278 -8.11 10.12 3.75
C MET A 278 -6.60 10.03 3.55
N GLY A 279 -6.10 10.68 2.52
CA GLY A 279 -4.69 10.93 2.28
C GLY A 279 -4.36 12.41 2.49
N ILE A 280 -3.26 12.69 3.17
CA ILE A 280 -2.71 14.04 3.33
C ILE A 280 -1.30 14.01 2.76
N GLU A 281 -0.99 14.92 1.86
CA GLU A 281 0.37 15.13 1.33
C GLU A 281 1.14 16.15 2.18
N SER A 282 2.45 16.15 2.06
CA SER A 282 3.33 16.95 2.91
C SER A 282 3.18 18.47 2.69
N ASP A 283 2.65 18.90 1.55
CA ASP A 283 2.31 20.29 1.23
C ASP A 283 0.89 20.71 1.68
N GLY A 284 0.15 19.81 2.33
CA GLY A 284 -1.21 20.06 2.77
C GLY A 284 -2.31 19.73 1.77
N THR A 285 -1.98 19.12 0.65
CA THR A 285 -2.96 18.65 -0.34
C THR A 285 -3.72 17.44 0.21
N ILE A 286 -5.05 17.47 0.09
CA ILE A 286 -5.94 16.42 0.59
C ILE A 286 -6.46 15.56 -0.56
N LYS A 287 -6.40 14.24 -0.35
CA LYS A 287 -6.92 13.23 -1.28
C LYS A 287 -7.83 12.23 -0.56
N GLY A 288 -8.71 11.55 -1.30
CA GLY A 288 -9.52 10.47 -0.76
C GLY A 288 -8.70 9.22 -0.36
N CYS A 289 -7.53 9.04 -0.97
CA CYS A 289 -6.57 7.98 -0.66
C CYS A 289 -5.15 8.47 -0.97
N PRO A 290 -4.14 8.17 -0.11
CA PRO A 290 -2.77 8.66 -0.30
C PRO A 290 -2.13 8.18 -1.59
N SER A 291 -2.53 7.01 -2.08
CA SER A 291 -1.94 6.39 -3.27
C SER A 291 -2.53 6.88 -4.60
N LEU A 292 -3.62 7.66 -4.59
CA LEU A 292 -4.17 8.21 -5.83
C LEU A 292 -3.23 9.27 -6.43
N PRO A 293 -3.17 9.41 -7.78
CA PRO A 293 -2.42 10.47 -8.41
C PRO A 293 -2.87 11.86 -7.92
N THR A 294 -1.93 12.76 -7.66
CA THR A 294 -2.26 14.08 -7.08
C THR A 294 -3.09 14.92 -8.05
N GLY A 295 -2.66 15.07 -9.30
CA GLY A 295 -3.33 15.94 -10.28
C GLY A 295 -4.84 15.73 -10.36
N PRO A 296 -5.34 14.52 -10.71
CA PRO A 296 -6.79 14.30 -10.87
C PRO A 296 -7.55 14.09 -9.56
N TYR A 297 -6.88 13.96 -8.40
CA TYR A 297 -7.52 13.60 -7.12
C TYR A 297 -7.20 14.56 -5.96
N ALA A 298 -6.57 15.70 -6.22
CA ALA A 298 -6.42 16.76 -5.24
C ALA A 298 -7.78 17.40 -4.95
N GLY A 299 -8.28 17.19 -3.74
CA GLY A 299 -9.59 17.70 -3.30
C GLY A 299 -9.57 19.11 -2.75
N GLY A 300 -8.39 19.66 -2.51
CA GLY A 300 -8.11 20.98 -1.95
C GLY A 300 -6.82 20.97 -1.15
N ASN A 301 -6.39 22.16 -0.70
CA ASN A 301 -5.23 22.33 0.17
C ASN A 301 -5.65 22.98 1.48
N VAL A 302 -5.04 22.55 2.58
CA VAL A 302 -5.40 23.04 3.96
C VAL A 302 -5.02 24.51 4.19
N ARG A 303 -4.21 25.12 3.33
CA ARG A 303 -3.91 26.54 3.35
C ARG A 303 -5.02 27.40 2.78
N ASP A 304 -5.86 26.82 1.90
CA ASP A 304 -6.95 27.54 1.24
C ASP A 304 -8.30 27.33 1.95
N LEU A 305 -8.53 26.10 2.43
CA LEU A 305 -9.78 25.66 3.06
C LEU A 305 -9.49 24.83 4.31
N SER A 306 -10.35 24.86 5.32
CA SER A 306 -10.20 23.95 6.45
C SER A 306 -10.34 22.49 6.00
N LEU A 307 -9.66 21.58 6.71
CA LEU A 307 -9.72 20.14 6.41
C LEU A 307 -11.17 19.62 6.47
N GLU A 308 -11.97 20.14 7.38
CA GLU A 308 -13.38 19.81 7.54
C GLU A 308 -14.20 20.24 6.31
N GLN A 309 -13.94 21.45 5.76
CA GLN A 309 -14.61 21.94 4.54
C GLN A 309 -14.21 21.07 3.32
N ILE A 310 -12.93 20.77 3.17
CA ILE A 310 -12.45 19.90 2.09
C ILE A 310 -13.10 18.52 2.19
N TRP A 311 -13.13 17.93 3.40
CA TRP A 311 -13.74 16.61 3.61
C TRP A 311 -15.23 16.60 3.32
N ALA A 312 -15.96 17.62 3.74
CA ALA A 312 -17.41 17.70 3.58
C ALA A 312 -17.86 17.98 2.15
N HIS A 313 -17.15 18.87 1.43
CA HIS A 313 -17.68 19.48 0.21
C HIS A 313 -16.90 19.17 -1.06
N SER A 314 -15.70 18.51 -1.00
CA SER A 314 -14.94 18.22 -2.21
C SER A 314 -15.49 16.98 -2.93
N ASP A 315 -16.10 17.17 -4.08
CA ASP A 315 -16.57 16.08 -4.94
C ASP A 315 -15.42 15.20 -5.43
N VAL A 316 -14.24 15.79 -5.60
CA VAL A 316 -13.03 15.08 -6.05
C VAL A 316 -12.65 13.96 -5.09
N ILE A 317 -12.74 14.18 -3.75
CA ILE A 317 -12.44 13.13 -2.77
C ILE A 317 -13.66 12.26 -2.46
N ALA A 318 -14.86 12.76 -2.72
CA ALA A 318 -16.12 12.09 -2.36
C ALA A 318 -16.57 11.02 -3.37
N PHE A 319 -15.83 10.77 -4.43
CA PHE A 319 -16.21 9.91 -5.55
C PHE A 319 -16.67 8.48 -5.18
N THR A 320 -16.33 7.99 -3.98
CA THR A 320 -16.79 6.67 -3.54
C THR A 320 -18.04 6.72 -2.67
N ARG A 321 -18.49 7.91 -2.21
CA ARG A 321 -19.61 8.04 -1.26
C ARG A 321 -20.93 7.61 -1.89
N ASN A 322 -21.16 8.07 -3.11
CA ASN A 322 -22.37 7.76 -3.89
C ASN A 322 -22.02 6.96 -5.16
N ARG A 323 -20.96 6.15 -5.10
CA ARG A 323 -20.50 5.38 -6.24
C ARG A 323 -21.49 4.30 -6.60
N ASP A 324 -21.93 4.31 -7.84
CA ASP A 324 -22.75 3.27 -8.46
C ASP A 324 -21.92 2.47 -9.49
N ASP A 325 -22.55 1.71 -10.36
CA ASP A 325 -21.93 0.90 -11.39
C ASP A 325 -21.73 1.66 -12.73
N SER A 326 -22.20 2.91 -12.84
CA SER A 326 -22.06 3.74 -14.06
C SER A 326 -20.61 4.02 -14.44
N GLU A 327 -19.70 4.05 -13.46
CA GLU A 327 -18.26 4.18 -13.70
C GLU A 327 -17.63 2.91 -14.28
N LEU A 328 -18.30 1.76 -14.22
CA LEU A 328 -17.73 0.48 -14.61
C LEU A 328 -17.63 0.35 -16.13
N TRP A 329 -16.52 -0.21 -16.59
CA TRP A 329 -16.27 -0.48 -17.99
C TRP A 329 -15.42 -1.74 -18.19
N GLY A 330 -15.27 -2.17 -19.43
CA GLY A 330 -14.57 -3.40 -19.77
C GLY A 330 -15.14 -4.61 -19.02
N PHE A 331 -14.31 -5.52 -18.57
CA PHE A 331 -14.74 -6.73 -17.85
C PHE A 331 -15.58 -6.40 -16.60
N CYS A 332 -15.24 -5.36 -15.85
CA CYS A 332 -15.91 -5.05 -14.60
C CYS A 332 -17.38 -4.61 -14.78
N LYS A 333 -17.77 -4.09 -15.97
CA LYS A 333 -19.15 -3.68 -16.25
C LYS A 333 -20.12 -4.85 -16.28
N GLY A 334 -19.70 -6.02 -16.80
CA GLY A 334 -20.52 -7.23 -16.86
C GLY A 334 -20.18 -8.27 -15.78
N CYS A 335 -19.40 -7.90 -14.77
CA CYS A 335 -18.93 -8.83 -13.75
C CYS A 335 -20.05 -9.22 -12.77
N TYR A 336 -20.11 -10.50 -12.40
CA TYR A 336 -21.04 -11.00 -11.37
C TYR A 336 -20.95 -10.22 -10.04
N TYR A 337 -19.74 -9.74 -9.69
CA TYR A 337 -19.49 -9.00 -8.44
C TYR A 337 -19.55 -7.47 -8.63
N ALA A 338 -20.08 -6.95 -9.74
CA ALA A 338 -20.04 -5.52 -10.07
C ALA A 338 -20.59 -4.63 -8.95
N GLU A 339 -21.76 -4.95 -8.41
CA GLU A 339 -22.45 -4.15 -7.38
C GLU A 339 -21.70 -4.08 -6.04
N VAL A 340 -21.08 -5.18 -5.62
CA VAL A 340 -20.35 -5.25 -4.35
C VAL A 340 -18.92 -4.74 -4.49
N CYS A 341 -18.24 -5.16 -5.57
CA CYS A 341 -16.83 -4.91 -5.80
C CYS A 341 -16.54 -3.47 -6.29
N ARG A 342 -17.37 -2.99 -7.22
CA ARG A 342 -17.19 -1.70 -7.90
C ARG A 342 -15.77 -1.50 -8.44
N ALA A 343 -15.29 -2.53 -9.17
CA ALA A 343 -13.98 -2.61 -9.80
C ALA A 343 -12.79 -2.42 -8.84
N GLY A 344 -12.85 -2.98 -7.64
CA GLY A 344 -11.69 -3.10 -6.76
C GLY A 344 -11.07 -1.77 -6.34
N CYS A 345 -9.73 -1.69 -6.40
CA CYS A 345 -8.96 -0.52 -5.98
C CYS A 345 -8.92 0.56 -7.05
N SER A 346 -9.48 1.72 -6.75
CA SER A 346 -9.50 2.89 -7.65
C SER A 346 -8.09 3.37 -8.02
N PHE A 347 -7.15 3.33 -7.07
CA PHE A 347 -5.76 3.69 -7.29
C PHE A 347 -5.11 2.81 -8.36
N THR A 348 -5.13 1.49 -8.18
CA THR A 348 -4.47 0.57 -9.11
C THR A 348 -5.14 0.59 -10.50
N ALA A 349 -6.47 0.66 -10.55
CA ALA A 349 -7.17 0.79 -11.81
C ALA A 349 -6.76 2.07 -12.57
N HIS A 350 -6.71 3.21 -11.87
CA HIS A 350 -6.35 4.49 -12.49
C HIS A 350 -4.89 4.53 -12.91
N SER A 351 -3.95 4.18 -12.02
CA SER A 351 -2.52 4.21 -12.34
C SER A 351 -2.11 3.22 -13.44
N THR A 352 -2.94 2.20 -13.69
CA THR A 352 -2.69 1.23 -14.78
C THR A 352 -3.35 1.64 -16.08
N LEU A 353 -4.63 2.04 -16.05
CA LEU A 353 -5.46 2.23 -17.24
C LEU A 353 -5.88 3.69 -17.49
N GLY A 354 -5.33 4.65 -16.74
CA GLY A 354 -5.64 6.07 -16.86
C GLY A 354 -7.01 6.47 -16.30
N ARG A 355 -7.84 5.52 -15.86
CA ARG A 355 -9.15 5.79 -15.25
C ARG A 355 -9.61 4.67 -14.32
N ARG A 356 -10.53 4.99 -13.41
CA ARG A 356 -11.18 4.02 -12.52
C ARG A 356 -12.15 3.11 -13.27
N GLY A 357 -12.71 2.14 -12.57
CA GLY A 357 -13.87 1.35 -13.03
C GLY A 357 -13.54 0.06 -13.79
N ASN A 358 -12.25 -0.28 -13.95
CA ASN A 358 -11.84 -1.56 -14.54
C ASN A 358 -10.51 -2.02 -13.92
N MET A 359 -10.55 -3.05 -13.08
CA MET A 359 -9.39 -3.53 -12.31
C MET A 359 -8.75 -4.75 -12.98
N PRO A 360 -7.52 -4.65 -13.52
CA PRO A 360 -6.91 -5.78 -14.23
C PRO A 360 -6.38 -6.88 -13.29
N PHE A 361 -5.92 -6.55 -12.09
CA PHE A 361 -5.28 -7.49 -11.17
C PHE A 361 -6.30 -8.17 -10.24
N CYS A 362 -7.31 -8.81 -10.83
CA CYS A 362 -8.41 -9.50 -10.14
C CYS A 362 -8.30 -11.01 -10.35
N TYR A 363 -8.31 -11.78 -9.26
CA TYR A 363 -8.25 -13.24 -9.34
C TYR A 363 -9.45 -13.83 -10.10
N TYR A 364 -10.68 -13.42 -9.74
CA TYR A 364 -11.89 -13.86 -10.43
C TYR A 364 -11.81 -13.60 -11.93
N ARG A 365 -11.48 -12.37 -12.33
CA ARG A 365 -11.31 -11.97 -13.73
C ARG A 365 -10.32 -12.86 -14.48
N ALA A 366 -9.10 -13.00 -13.94
CA ALA A 366 -8.05 -13.80 -14.54
C ALA A 366 -8.47 -15.29 -14.65
N SER A 367 -9.21 -15.81 -13.67
CA SER A 367 -9.72 -17.18 -13.70
C SER A 367 -10.80 -17.42 -14.75
N GLN A 368 -11.64 -16.41 -15.03
CA GLN A 368 -12.63 -16.51 -16.12
C GLN A 368 -11.93 -16.55 -17.49
N PHE A 369 -11.01 -15.62 -17.76
CA PHE A 369 -10.22 -15.65 -19.00
C PHE A 369 -9.49 -16.97 -19.19
N ARG A 370 -8.88 -17.51 -18.11
CA ARG A 370 -8.19 -18.81 -18.17
C ARG A 370 -9.13 -19.96 -18.53
N LYS A 371 -10.36 -19.99 -18.01
CA LYS A 371 -11.37 -21.00 -18.36
C LYS A 371 -11.72 -20.98 -19.85
N ASP A 372 -11.70 -19.79 -20.44
CA ASP A 372 -12.00 -19.59 -21.87
C ASP A 372 -10.76 -19.80 -22.75
N GLY A 373 -9.62 -20.27 -22.19
CA GLY A 373 -8.37 -20.45 -22.93
C GLY A 373 -7.70 -19.13 -23.32
N LEU A 374 -8.01 -18.04 -22.62
CA LEU A 374 -7.54 -16.68 -22.88
C LEU A 374 -6.79 -16.10 -21.69
N ARG A 375 -6.06 -15.02 -21.94
CA ARG A 375 -5.46 -14.16 -20.91
C ARG A 375 -5.46 -12.70 -21.36
N GLU A 376 -5.35 -11.79 -20.41
CA GLU A 376 -5.17 -10.37 -20.70
C GLU A 376 -3.71 -9.98 -20.54
N ARG A 377 -3.21 -9.15 -21.45
CA ARG A 377 -1.88 -8.57 -21.41
C ARG A 377 -1.95 -7.05 -21.24
N LEU A 378 -1.13 -6.50 -20.36
CA LEU A 378 -0.85 -5.07 -20.27
C LEU A 378 0.20 -4.68 -21.31
N ILE A 379 -0.13 -3.73 -22.15
CA ILE A 379 0.76 -3.14 -23.15
C ILE A 379 1.04 -1.69 -22.74
N HIS A 380 2.31 -1.38 -22.47
CA HIS A 380 2.70 -0.02 -22.10
C HIS A 380 2.50 0.95 -23.27
N LYS A 381 1.82 2.07 -23.04
CA LYS A 381 1.48 3.08 -24.06
C LYS A 381 2.16 4.42 -23.82
N THR A 382 2.10 4.92 -22.58
CA THR A 382 2.57 6.26 -22.26
C THR A 382 3.46 6.23 -21.03
N ARG A 383 4.60 6.90 -21.12
CA ARG A 383 5.51 7.09 -19.99
C ARG A 383 4.93 8.07 -18.97
N ALA A 384 5.33 7.88 -17.72
CA ALA A 384 5.06 8.82 -16.65
C ALA A 384 5.88 10.12 -16.85
N PRO A 385 5.33 11.32 -16.52
CA PRO A 385 6.00 12.61 -16.71
C PRO A 385 7.30 12.79 -15.90
N GLY A 386 7.41 12.23 -14.70
CA GLY A 386 8.56 12.39 -13.80
C GLY A 386 8.23 13.07 -12.48
N ASP A 387 6.97 13.44 -12.24
CA ASP A 387 6.50 14.15 -11.05
C ASP A 387 6.11 13.19 -9.91
N PRO A 388 6.08 13.64 -8.65
CA PRO A 388 5.55 12.86 -7.54
C PRO A 388 4.11 12.38 -7.81
N TYR A 389 3.86 11.08 -7.54
CA TYR A 389 2.57 10.42 -7.78
C TYR A 389 2.08 10.45 -9.24
N ASP A 390 2.95 10.64 -10.19
CA ASP A 390 2.66 10.47 -11.61
C ASP A 390 2.46 8.98 -11.98
N PHE A 391 1.95 8.73 -13.16
CA PHE A 391 1.71 7.37 -13.65
C PHE A 391 1.87 7.30 -15.17
N GLY A 392 2.20 6.12 -15.65
CA GLY A 392 2.12 5.79 -17.06
C GLY A 392 0.71 5.33 -17.44
N CYS A 393 0.55 4.91 -18.69
CA CYS A 393 -0.71 4.32 -19.13
C CYS A 393 -0.45 3.00 -19.85
N PHE A 394 -1.30 2.01 -19.55
CA PHE A 394 -1.31 0.72 -20.23
C PHE A 394 -2.66 0.51 -20.91
N GLU A 395 -2.64 -0.32 -21.94
CA GLU A 395 -3.82 -0.84 -22.60
C GLU A 395 -3.91 -2.35 -22.33
N LEU A 396 -5.14 -2.88 -22.26
CA LEU A 396 -5.39 -4.30 -22.13
C LEU A 396 -5.63 -4.91 -23.51
N ALA A 397 -4.86 -5.93 -23.85
CA ALA A 397 -5.11 -6.80 -24.98
C ALA A 397 -5.50 -8.19 -24.48
N VAL A 398 -6.39 -8.87 -25.21
CA VAL A 398 -6.77 -10.26 -24.95
C VAL A 398 -6.03 -11.14 -25.97
N GLU A 399 -5.41 -12.21 -25.48
CA GLU A 399 -4.67 -13.15 -26.28
C GLU A 399 -4.95 -14.59 -25.83
N PRO A 400 -4.68 -15.63 -26.67
CA PRO A 400 -4.79 -17.02 -26.25
C PRO A 400 -3.88 -17.32 -25.06
N TRP A 401 -4.34 -18.19 -24.15
CA TRP A 401 -3.48 -18.73 -23.09
C TRP A 401 -2.39 -19.59 -23.74
N PRO A 402 -1.09 -19.38 -23.45
CA PRO A 402 -0.02 -20.14 -24.09
C PRO A 402 -0.06 -21.61 -23.70
N ALA A 403 0.17 -22.49 -24.66
CA ALA A 403 0.23 -23.94 -24.46
C ALA A 403 1.44 -24.34 -23.57
N THR A 404 2.52 -23.56 -23.60
CA THR A 404 3.72 -23.73 -22.76
C THR A 404 3.95 -22.51 -21.88
N PRO A 405 4.46 -22.69 -20.65
CA PRO A 405 4.83 -21.57 -19.80
C PRO A 405 5.82 -20.64 -20.51
N GLU A 406 5.66 -19.34 -20.33
CA GLU A 406 6.67 -18.38 -20.79
C GLU A 406 8.01 -18.67 -20.07
N PRO A 407 9.13 -18.65 -20.79
CA PRO A 407 10.43 -18.81 -20.14
C PRO A 407 10.62 -17.66 -19.13
N PRO A 408 11.35 -17.90 -18.02
CA PRO A 408 11.67 -16.86 -17.06
C PRO A 408 12.39 -15.72 -17.78
N GLU A 409 12.01 -14.48 -17.49
CA GLU A 409 12.66 -13.30 -18.07
C GLU A 409 14.14 -13.29 -17.69
N ARG A 410 15.00 -13.12 -18.68
CA ARG A 410 16.42 -12.92 -18.43
C ARG A 410 16.60 -11.57 -17.71
N PRO A 411 17.39 -11.52 -16.62
CA PRO A 411 17.73 -10.26 -16.01
C PRO A 411 18.42 -9.37 -17.05
N ARG A 412 17.86 -8.20 -17.34
CA ARG A 412 18.56 -7.18 -18.12
C ARG A 412 19.72 -6.66 -17.26
N THR A 413 20.93 -6.84 -17.75
CA THR A 413 22.12 -6.24 -17.13
C THR A 413 21.96 -4.72 -17.23
N ARG A 414 21.74 -4.04 -16.13
CA ARG A 414 21.79 -2.58 -16.10
C ARG A 414 23.21 -2.13 -16.42
N LEU A 415 23.35 -1.22 -17.38
CA LEU A 415 24.56 -0.44 -17.48
C LEU A 415 24.72 0.36 -16.16
N PRO A 416 25.94 0.42 -15.59
CA PRO A 416 26.15 1.19 -14.37
C PRO A 416 25.74 2.63 -14.60
N ILE A 417 24.92 3.18 -13.71
CA ILE A 417 24.61 4.62 -13.68
C ILE A 417 25.91 5.31 -13.29
N LEU A 418 26.55 5.94 -14.26
CA LEU A 418 27.68 6.84 -14.00
C LEU A 418 27.11 8.05 -13.25
N HIS A 419 27.34 8.12 -11.95
CA HIS A 419 27.12 9.33 -11.19
C HIS A 419 28.10 10.39 -11.71
N PRO A 420 27.65 11.58 -12.13
CA PRO A 420 28.57 12.68 -12.35
C PRO A 420 29.27 12.99 -11.02
N ALA A 421 30.59 13.21 -11.12
CA ALA A 421 31.51 13.49 -10.03
C ALA A 421 31.17 14.79 -9.30
#